data_b955706544bdb7023cb6e0bf13a046c9
#
_entry.id   b955706544bdb7023cb6e0bf13a046c9
#
_cell.length_a   1.000
_cell.length_b   1.000
_cell.length_c   1.000
_cell.angle_alpha   90.00
_cell.angle_beta   90.00
_cell.angle_gamma   90.00
#
_symmetry.space_group_name_H-M   'P 1'
#
loop_
_entity.id
_entity.type
_entity.pdbx_description
1 polymer ?
#
loop_
_entity_poly.entity_id
_entity_poly.type
_entity_poly.pdbx_seq_one_letter_code
_entity_poly.pdbx_strand_id
1 'polypeptide(L)' 'MAKTPRFDLTPRERDVVRGVLAGQTNREIASALGLSVQTVKNVLSMVYLKCHVRNRLELALLAVRHDLRSR' A
#
# COMPACT_ATOMS: atom_id res chain seq x y z
N MET A 1 -16.27 -17.65 13.47
CA MET A 1 -14.87 -17.26 13.69
C MET A 1 -14.58 -15.93 13.03
N ALA A 2 -14.07 -15.00 13.82
CA ALA A 2 -13.71 -13.70 13.26
C ALA A 2 -12.44 -13.85 12.43
N LYS A 3 -12.40 -13.15 11.33
CA LYS A 3 -11.25 -13.17 10.44
C LYS A 3 -10.77 -11.77 10.18
N THR A 4 -9.47 -11.64 10.08
CA THR A 4 -8.89 -10.40 9.61
C THR A 4 -9.31 -10.20 8.16
N PRO A 5 -9.78 -9.01 7.79
CA PRO A 5 -10.12 -8.75 6.41
C PRO A 5 -8.95 -9.07 5.48
N ARG A 6 -9.27 -9.66 4.35
CA ARG A 6 -8.27 -9.99 3.35
C ARG A 6 -8.44 -9.03 2.18
N PHE A 7 -7.36 -8.36 1.86
CA PHE A 7 -7.39 -7.37 0.78
C PHE A 7 -6.70 -7.88 -0.48
N ASP A 8 -6.16 -9.11 -0.43
CA ASP A 8 -5.54 -9.78 -1.58
C ASP A 8 -4.47 -8.93 -2.25
N LEU A 9 -3.65 -8.31 -1.42
CA LEU A 9 -2.55 -7.51 -1.94
C LEU A 9 -1.43 -8.42 -2.45
N THR A 10 -0.90 -8.09 -3.62
CA THR A 10 0.27 -8.76 -4.15
C THR A 10 1.50 -8.37 -3.33
N PRO A 11 2.61 -9.12 -3.43
CA PRO A 11 3.85 -8.73 -2.76
C PRO A 11 4.30 -7.33 -3.14
N ARG A 12 4.16 -6.94 -4.41
CA ARG A 12 4.53 -5.60 -4.86
C ARG A 12 3.65 -4.53 -4.21
N GLU A 13 2.36 -4.81 -4.11
CA GLU A 13 1.43 -3.89 -3.45
C GLU A 13 1.79 -3.72 -1.98
N ARG A 14 2.11 -4.80 -1.30
CA ARG A 14 2.54 -4.73 0.09
C ARG A 14 3.84 -3.94 0.25
N ASP A 15 4.78 -4.09 -0.68
CA ASP A 15 6.01 -3.30 -0.65
C ASP A 15 5.71 -1.81 -0.73
N VAL A 16 4.78 -1.42 -1.60
CA VAL A 16 4.38 -0.02 -1.73
C VAL A 16 3.70 0.46 -0.45
N VAL A 17 2.84 -0.36 0.14
CA VAL A 17 2.18 -0.01 1.41
C VAL A 17 3.23 0.22 2.50
N ARG A 18 4.25 -0.63 2.58
CA ARG A 18 5.34 -0.42 3.55
C ARG A 18 5.99 0.94 3.38
N GLY A 19 6.22 1.34 2.13
CA GLY A 19 6.79 2.65 1.85
C GLY A 19 5.89 3.78 2.33
N VAL A 20 4.59 3.66 2.10
CA VAL A 20 3.63 4.65 2.58
C VAL A 20 3.68 4.76 4.10
N LEU A 21 3.70 3.63 4.79
CA LEU A 21 3.75 3.62 6.25
C LEU A 21 5.07 4.15 6.80
N ALA A 22 6.14 4.03 6.03
CA ALA A 22 7.44 4.57 6.42
C ALA A 22 7.53 6.08 6.16
N GLY A 23 6.48 6.69 5.63
CA GLY A 23 6.48 8.11 5.34
C GLY A 23 7.23 8.49 4.08
N GLN A 24 7.49 7.54 3.20
CA GLN A 24 8.20 7.81 1.96
C GLN A 24 7.29 8.45 0.93
N THR A 25 7.89 9.31 0.10
CA THR A 25 7.20 9.85 -1.07
C THR A 25 7.13 8.78 -2.15
N ASN A 26 6.26 8.99 -3.16
CA ASN A 26 6.20 8.07 -4.29
C ASN A 26 7.54 7.94 -5.00
N ARG A 27 8.29 9.06 -5.07
CA ARG A 27 9.62 9.04 -5.66
C ARG A 27 10.58 8.15 -4.87
N GLU A 28 10.53 8.25 -3.55
CA GLU A 28 11.37 7.43 -2.69
C GLU A 28 10.98 5.95 -2.79
N ILE A 29 9.70 5.67 -2.82
CA ILE A 29 9.22 4.29 -2.98
C ILE A 29 9.69 3.74 -4.33
N ALA A 30 9.53 4.52 -5.40
CA ALA A 30 9.94 4.11 -6.73
C ALA A 30 11.44 3.80 -6.75
N SER A 31 12.25 4.67 -6.17
CA SER A 31 13.69 4.47 -6.12
C SER A 31 14.05 3.19 -5.37
N ALA A 32 13.43 2.98 -4.22
CA ALA A 32 13.72 1.81 -3.37
C ALA A 32 13.33 0.51 -4.06
N LEU A 33 12.27 0.51 -4.86
CA LEU A 33 11.75 -0.69 -5.49
C LEU A 33 12.22 -0.88 -6.93
N GLY A 34 12.98 0.07 -7.46
CA GLY A 34 13.42 0.00 -8.85
C GLY A 34 12.29 0.22 -9.84
N LEU A 35 11.32 1.07 -9.49
CA LEU A 35 10.15 1.34 -10.32
C LEU A 35 10.13 2.81 -10.73
N SER A 36 9.30 3.12 -11.74
CA SER A 36 9.02 4.50 -12.05
C SER A 36 7.98 5.06 -11.08
N VAL A 37 7.96 6.39 -10.94
CA VAL A 37 6.94 7.04 -10.11
C VAL A 37 5.54 6.72 -10.65
N GLN A 38 5.38 6.69 -11.98
CA GLN A 38 4.09 6.37 -12.56
C GLN A 38 3.64 4.96 -12.18
N THR A 39 4.56 4.00 -12.16
CA THR A 39 4.23 2.64 -11.73
C THR A 39 3.77 2.62 -10.28
N VAL A 40 4.46 3.37 -9.41
CA VAL A 40 4.04 3.45 -8.00
C VAL A 40 2.63 4.02 -7.89
N LYS A 41 2.33 5.08 -8.65
CA LYS A 41 0.98 5.65 -8.67
C LYS A 41 -0.07 4.64 -9.12
N ASN A 42 0.26 3.86 -10.15
CA ASN A 42 -0.65 2.83 -10.64
C ASN A 42 -0.88 1.74 -9.60
N VAL A 43 0.18 1.32 -8.93
CA VAL A 43 0.07 0.33 -7.85
C VAL A 43 -0.81 0.86 -6.73
N LEU A 44 -0.60 2.12 -6.32
CA LEU A 44 -1.40 2.73 -5.26
C LEU A 44 -2.87 2.81 -5.65
N SER A 45 -3.17 3.15 -6.91
CA SER A 45 -4.56 3.19 -7.37
C SER A 45 -5.23 1.84 -7.18
N MET A 46 -4.52 0.77 -7.52
CA MET A 46 -5.06 -0.58 -7.35
C MET A 46 -5.23 -0.93 -5.87
N VAL A 47 -4.25 -0.55 -5.03
CA VAL A 47 -4.35 -0.77 -3.59
C VAL A 47 -5.55 -0.03 -3.02
N TYR A 48 -5.77 1.22 -3.43
CA TYR A 48 -6.92 1.99 -2.96
C TYR A 48 -8.23 1.27 -3.31
N LEU A 49 -8.34 0.74 -4.52
CA LEU A 49 -9.52 0.00 -4.93
C LEU A 49 -9.71 -1.26 -4.09
N LYS A 50 -8.65 -2.02 -3.91
CA LYS A 50 -8.73 -3.28 -3.16
C LYS A 50 -9.06 -3.06 -1.70
N CYS A 51 -8.57 -1.97 -1.13
CA CYS A 51 -8.77 -1.66 0.29
C CYS A 51 -9.98 -0.78 0.55
N HIS A 52 -10.68 -0.34 -0.49
CA HIS A 52 -11.85 0.53 -0.37
C HIS A 52 -11.53 1.83 0.37
N VAL A 53 -10.36 2.39 0.08
CA VAL A 53 -9.95 3.68 0.64
C VAL A 53 -9.81 4.69 -0.49
N ARG A 54 -9.84 5.98 -0.14
CA ARG A 54 -9.88 7.05 -1.12
C ARG A 54 -8.57 7.78 -1.28
N ASN A 55 -7.71 7.70 -0.28
CA ASN A 55 -6.50 8.50 -0.29
C ASN A 55 -5.43 7.85 0.57
N ARG A 56 -4.26 8.48 0.54
CA ARG A 56 -3.07 7.95 1.20
C ARG A 56 -3.22 7.87 2.71
N LEU A 57 -3.87 8.86 3.31
CA LEU A 57 -4.08 8.86 4.76
C LEU A 57 -4.99 7.72 5.18
N GLU A 58 -6.08 7.52 4.45
CA GLU A 58 -6.99 6.39 4.74
C GLU A 58 -6.28 5.07 4.61
N LEU A 59 -5.42 4.93 3.59
CA LEU A 59 -4.65 3.72 3.41
C LEU A 59 -3.71 3.49 4.60
N ALA A 60 -3.01 4.52 5.04
CA ALA A 60 -2.07 4.39 6.15
C ALA A 60 -2.80 3.97 7.43
N LEU A 61 -3.95 4.57 7.70
CA LEU A 61 -4.72 4.21 8.89
C LEU A 61 -5.22 2.78 8.83
N LEU A 62 -5.70 2.36 7.65
CA LEU A 62 -6.16 0.99 7.45
C LEU A 62 -5.01 0.00 7.61
N ALA A 63 -3.87 0.32 7.03
CA ALA A 63 -2.71 -0.56 7.06
C ALA A 63 -2.18 -0.76 8.48
N VAL A 64 -2.18 0.28 9.28
CA VAL A 64 -1.78 0.17 10.68
C VAL A 64 -2.76 -0.72 11.44
N ARG A 65 -4.06 -0.51 11.22
CA ARG A 65 -5.08 -1.28 11.92
C ARG A 65 -5.04 -2.77 11.57
N HIS A 66 -4.78 -3.08 10.32
CA HIS A 66 -4.83 -4.47 9.84
C HIS A 66 -3.46 -5.05 9.50
N ASP A 67 -2.39 -4.30 9.76
CA ASP A 67 -1.02 -4.75 9.55
C ASP A 67 -0.79 -5.27 8.13
N LEU A 68 -1.27 -4.52 7.14
CA LEU A 68 -1.20 -4.93 5.73
C LEU A 68 0.23 -5.16 5.25
N ARG A 69 1.20 -4.46 5.85
CA ARG A 69 2.60 -4.56 5.41
C ARG A 69 3.22 -5.93 5.73
N SER A 70 2.61 -6.68 6.62
CA SER A 70 3.16 -7.97 7.08
C SER A 70 2.57 -9.17 6.37
N ARG A 71 1.60 -8.96 5.51
CA ARG A 71 0.86 -10.09 4.94
C ARG A 71 1.03 -10.20 3.45
#